data_4dbef6d0505d35e75b2ffacac90fe8b5
#
_entry.id   4dbef6d0505d35e75b2ffacac90fe8b5
#
_cell.length_a   1.000
_cell.length_b   1.000
_cell.length_c   1.000
_cell.angle_alpha   90.00
_cell.angle_beta   90.00
_cell.angle_gamma   90.00
#
_symmetry.space_group_name_H-M   'P 1'
#
loop_
_entity.id
_entity.type
_entity.pdbx_description
1 polymer ?
#
loop_
_entity_poly.entity_id
_entity_poly.type
_entity_poly.pdbx_seq_one_letter_code
_entity_poly.pdbx_strand_id
1 'polypeptide(L)'
;MEKNYGWSGKIMDIDLSSGQQVESQPLKYYDDYIGGRLLASRLYWDNVPASVGALDPGNVIMIFSGPLGGTQSTACSRWVITAKSPHSYPDQYGFGNGGGLFGAALKQSGYDGLIVRGKASGLSDTHPAIFN
;
A
#
# COMPACT_ATOMS: atom_id res chain seq x y z
N MET A 1 16.40 -21.35 -5.48
CA MET A 1 15.91 -20.44 -4.45
C MET A 1 16.33 -19.04 -4.87
N GLU A 2 15.42 -18.29 -5.48
CA GLU A 2 15.69 -16.89 -5.83
C GLU A 2 15.99 -16.12 -4.55
N LYS A 3 17.11 -15.39 -4.52
CA LYS A 3 17.52 -14.62 -3.35
C LYS A 3 16.71 -13.32 -3.33
N ASN A 4 15.64 -13.30 -2.57
CA ASN A 4 14.82 -12.10 -2.34
C ASN A 4 15.52 -11.16 -1.35
N TYR A 5 16.51 -10.41 -1.82
CA TYR A 5 17.30 -9.47 -1.02
C TYR A 5 16.43 -8.41 -0.34
N GLY A 6 15.99 -8.66 0.90
CA GLY A 6 15.21 -7.72 1.69
C GLY A 6 13.72 -7.60 1.29
N TRP A 7 13.25 -8.27 0.26
CA TRP A 7 11.82 -8.36 -0.05
C TRP A 7 11.19 -9.60 0.59
N SER A 8 9.95 -9.44 1.06
CA SER A 8 9.12 -10.58 1.47
C SER A 8 8.54 -11.30 0.25
N GLY A 9 8.47 -10.62 -0.88
CA GLY A 9 7.99 -11.16 -2.16
C GLY A 9 6.48 -11.22 -2.27
N LYS A 10 5.73 -10.68 -1.31
CA LYS A 10 4.27 -10.74 -1.27
C LYS A 10 3.64 -9.38 -1.00
N ILE A 11 2.49 -9.17 -1.63
CA ILE A 11 1.58 -8.06 -1.38
C ILE A 11 0.21 -8.64 -1.05
N MET A 12 -0.46 -8.09 -0.05
CA MET A 12 -1.84 -8.42 0.29
C MET A 12 -2.77 -7.39 -0.35
N ASP A 13 -3.70 -7.84 -1.18
CA ASP A 13 -4.80 -7.05 -1.74
C ASP A 13 -6.08 -7.35 -0.95
N ILE A 14 -6.67 -6.32 -0.35
CA ILE A 14 -7.82 -6.40 0.53
C ILE A 14 -8.97 -5.63 -0.10
N ASP A 15 -10.03 -6.32 -0.47
CA ASP A 15 -11.29 -5.70 -0.89
C ASP A 15 -12.27 -5.63 0.29
N LEU A 16 -12.46 -4.43 0.81
CA LEU A 16 -13.37 -4.19 1.94
C LEU A 16 -14.84 -4.40 1.58
N SER A 17 -15.21 -4.31 0.29
CA SER A 17 -16.60 -4.48 -0.13
C SER A 17 -17.03 -5.94 -0.13
N SER A 18 -16.14 -6.84 -0.54
CA SER A 18 -16.39 -8.27 -0.59
C SER A 18 -15.80 -9.04 0.60
N GLY A 19 -14.88 -8.42 1.36
CA GLY A 19 -14.10 -9.07 2.39
C GLY A 19 -13.01 -10.02 1.84
N GLN A 20 -12.79 -10.01 0.53
CA GLN A 20 -11.77 -10.86 -0.09
C GLN A 20 -10.36 -10.36 0.22
N GLN A 21 -9.45 -11.30 0.43
CA GLN A 21 -8.03 -11.07 0.59
C GLN A 21 -7.28 -11.95 -0.40
N VAL A 22 -6.43 -11.33 -1.21
CA VAL A 22 -5.66 -12.02 -2.25
C VAL A 22 -4.18 -11.71 -2.09
N GLU A 23 -3.36 -12.74 -1.98
CA GLU A 23 -1.91 -12.59 -2.03
C GLU A 23 -1.44 -12.51 -3.49
N SER A 24 -0.58 -11.55 -3.79
CA SER A 24 0.09 -11.44 -5.08
C SER A 24 1.61 -11.38 -4.90
N GLN A 25 2.33 -11.80 -5.94
CA GLN A 25 3.79 -11.80 -5.96
C GLN A 25 4.28 -10.90 -7.10
N PRO A 26 4.58 -9.63 -6.84
CA PRO A 26 4.96 -8.67 -7.86
C PRO A 26 6.45 -8.77 -8.25
N LEU A 27 7.00 -9.97 -8.30
CA LEU A 27 8.45 -10.22 -8.50
C LEU A 27 9.02 -9.50 -9.73
N LYS A 28 8.24 -9.39 -10.80
CA LYS A 28 8.64 -8.70 -12.04
C LYS A 28 8.98 -7.22 -11.89
N TYR A 29 8.56 -6.61 -10.79
CA TYR A 29 8.79 -5.19 -10.54
C TYR A 29 10.02 -4.91 -9.69
N TYR A 30 10.55 -5.91 -8.97
CA TYR A 30 11.59 -5.66 -7.97
C TYR A 30 12.94 -5.27 -8.57
N ASP A 31 13.24 -5.71 -9.79
CA ASP A 31 14.49 -5.35 -10.47
C ASP A 31 14.52 -3.84 -10.83
N ASP A 32 13.36 -3.27 -11.18
CA ASP A 32 13.25 -1.86 -11.59
C ASP A 32 12.80 -0.94 -10.45
N TYR A 33 12.04 -1.46 -9.48
CA TYR A 33 11.41 -0.69 -8.41
C TYR A 33 11.75 -1.30 -7.05
N ILE A 34 12.75 -0.73 -6.38
CA ILE A 34 13.33 -1.26 -5.13
C ILE A 34 12.29 -1.53 -4.03
N GLY A 35 11.15 -0.87 -4.05
CA GLY A 35 10.12 -1.04 -3.03
C GLY A 35 9.59 0.30 -2.49
N GLY A 36 8.83 0.26 -1.40
CA GLY A 36 8.27 1.46 -0.81
C GLY A 36 7.47 2.28 -1.82
N ARG A 37 7.74 3.58 -1.88
CA ARG A 37 7.00 4.52 -2.75
C ARG A 37 7.13 4.19 -4.24
N LEU A 38 8.31 3.80 -4.71
CA LEU A 38 8.51 3.53 -6.13
C LEU A 38 7.66 2.36 -6.61
N LEU A 39 7.67 1.26 -5.86
CA LEU A 39 6.85 0.11 -6.17
C LEU A 39 5.35 0.44 -6.07
N ALA A 40 4.93 1.13 -5.01
CA ALA A 40 3.55 1.57 -4.85
C ALA A 40 3.09 2.46 -6.00
N SER A 41 3.91 3.42 -6.44
CA SER A 41 3.60 4.31 -7.56
C SER A 41 3.44 3.55 -8.87
N ARG A 42 4.31 2.58 -9.12
CA ARG A 42 4.25 1.76 -10.33
C ARG A 42 3.01 0.88 -10.34
N LEU A 43 2.72 0.22 -9.24
CA LEU A 43 1.51 -0.60 -9.10
C LEU A 43 0.24 0.24 -9.22
N TYR A 44 0.24 1.44 -8.64
CA TYR A 44 -0.88 2.36 -8.77
C TYR A 44 -1.10 2.75 -10.24
N TRP A 45 -0.04 3.12 -10.96
CA TRP A 45 -0.08 3.47 -12.37
C TRP A 45 -0.65 2.36 -13.25
N ASP A 46 -0.25 1.12 -12.98
CA ASP A 46 -0.67 -0.04 -13.77
C ASP A 46 -2.12 -0.48 -13.46
N ASN A 47 -2.63 -0.19 -12.26
CA ASN A 47 -3.89 -0.75 -11.80
C ASN A 47 -5.05 0.26 -11.66
N VAL A 48 -4.75 1.56 -11.64
CA VAL A 48 -5.78 2.59 -11.44
C VAL A 48 -5.83 3.52 -12.66
N PRO A 49 -6.94 3.47 -13.43
CA PRO A 49 -7.11 4.35 -14.58
C PRO A 49 -7.02 5.83 -14.21
N ALA A 50 -6.45 6.65 -15.10
CA ALA A 50 -6.30 8.09 -14.87
C ALA A 50 -7.64 8.82 -14.65
N SER A 51 -8.73 8.29 -15.21
CA SER A 51 -10.09 8.82 -15.07
C SER A 51 -10.71 8.61 -13.70
N VAL A 52 -10.16 7.73 -12.87
CA VAL A 52 -10.66 7.46 -11.51
C VAL A 52 -10.37 8.68 -10.63
N GLY A 53 -11.41 9.25 -10.01
CA GLY A 53 -11.30 10.34 -9.05
C GLY A 53 -10.87 9.86 -7.66
N ALA A 54 -10.47 10.81 -6.81
CA ALA A 54 -9.96 10.50 -5.47
C ALA A 54 -11.00 9.82 -4.57
N LEU A 55 -12.27 10.14 -4.74
CA LEU A 55 -13.38 9.59 -3.94
C LEU A 55 -14.15 8.49 -4.68
N ASP A 56 -13.71 8.11 -5.87
CA ASP A 56 -14.35 7.07 -6.66
C ASP A 56 -14.06 5.67 -6.07
N PRO A 57 -15.01 4.72 -6.21
CA PRO A 57 -14.80 3.34 -5.76
C PRO A 57 -13.60 2.63 -6.42
N GLY A 58 -13.16 3.11 -7.58
CA GLY A 58 -11.99 2.59 -8.28
C GLY A 58 -10.65 3.07 -7.73
N ASN A 59 -10.64 4.08 -6.85
CA ASN A 59 -9.41 4.51 -6.18
C ASN A 59 -8.98 3.46 -5.14
N VAL A 60 -7.67 3.35 -4.93
CA VAL A 60 -7.10 2.41 -3.97
C VAL A 60 -6.11 3.10 -3.05
N ILE A 61 -6.00 2.61 -1.84
CA ILE A 61 -4.95 3.00 -0.90
C ILE A 61 -3.88 1.91 -0.93
N MET A 62 -2.63 2.31 -1.14
CA MET A 62 -1.50 1.40 -1.09
C MET A 62 -0.57 1.79 0.04
N ILE A 63 -0.19 0.82 0.86
CA ILE A 63 0.69 1.01 2.01
C ILE A 63 1.89 0.07 1.84
N PHE A 64 3.08 0.63 1.73
CA PHE A 64 4.29 -0.14 1.42
C PHE A 64 5.44 0.18 2.35
N SER A 65 6.25 -0.83 2.64
CA SER A 65 7.55 -0.70 3.30
C SER A 65 8.69 -0.89 2.29
N GLY A 66 9.85 -0.36 2.61
CA GLY A 66 11.06 -0.59 1.82
C GLY A 66 11.70 -1.96 2.14
N PRO A 67 12.67 -2.42 1.32
CA PRO A 67 13.33 -3.72 1.49
C PRO A 67 14.12 -3.84 2.82
N LEU A 68 14.57 -2.73 3.38
CA LEU A 68 15.26 -2.70 4.66
C LEU A 68 14.33 -2.55 5.87
N GLY A 69 13.01 -2.41 5.64
CA GLY A 69 12.01 -2.32 6.70
C GLY A 69 12.04 -3.57 7.58
N GLY A 70 12.04 -3.38 8.90
CA GLY A 70 12.07 -4.50 9.85
C GLY A 70 13.42 -5.19 10.02
N THR A 71 14.48 -4.72 9.35
CA THR A 71 15.86 -5.16 9.60
C THR A 71 16.47 -4.39 10.77
N GLN A 72 17.69 -4.79 11.19
CA GLN A 72 18.46 -4.09 12.22
C GLN A 72 19.17 -2.81 11.69
N SER A 73 18.96 -2.45 10.43
CA SER A 73 19.55 -1.25 9.85
C SER A 73 18.98 0.00 10.49
N THR A 74 19.86 0.96 10.79
CA THR A 74 19.46 2.24 11.39
C THR A 74 18.56 3.03 10.45
N ALA A 75 17.51 3.66 11.00
CA ALA A 75 16.57 4.55 10.29
C ALA A 75 15.73 3.87 9.17
N CYS A 76 15.58 2.55 9.18
CA CYS A 76 14.87 1.78 8.16
C CYS A 76 13.42 1.40 8.53
N SER A 77 12.74 2.21 9.37
CA SER A 77 11.36 1.95 9.80
C SER A 77 10.29 2.70 9.01
N ARG A 78 10.67 3.45 7.98
CA ARG A 78 9.71 4.22 7.18
C ARG A 78 8.82 3.33 6.32
N TRP A 79 7.54 3.68 6.31
CA TRP A 79 6.56 3.16 5.38
C TRP A 79 5.88 4.33 4.66
N VAL A 80 5.22 4.05 3.57
CA VAL A 80 4.54 5.03 2.74
C VAL A 80 3.10 4.61 2.52
N ILE A 81 2.19 5.58 2.50
CA ILE A 81 0.82 5.44 2.04
C ILE A 81 0.67 6.25 0.76
N THR A 82 0.00 5.70 -0.24
CA THR A 82 -0.24 6.36 -1.52
C THR A 82 -1.67 6.15 -1.98
N ALA A 83 -2.24 7.16 -2.61
CA ALA A 83 -3.56 7.14 -3.24
C ALA A 83 -3.72 8.37 -4.13
N LYS A 84 -4.75 8.43 -4.95
CA LYS A 84 -5.22 9.70 -5.50
C LYS A 84 -5.92 10.48 -4.39
N SER A 85 -5.59 11.77 -4.25
CA SER A 85 -6.06 12.64 -3.17
C SER A 85 -6.92 13.77 -3.70
N PRO A 86 -8.03 14.12 -3.02
CA PRO A 86 -8.86 15.27 -3.37
C PRO A 86 -8.27 16.60 -2.85
N HIS A 87 -7.06 16.59 -2.31
CA HIS A 87 -6.42 17.78 -1.74
C HIS A 87 -6.11 18.87 -2.77
N SER A 88 -5.98 18.49 -4.03
CA SER A 88 -5.77 19.42 -5.15
C SER A 88 -6.83 19.26 -6.24
N TYR A 89 -7.03 20.28 -7.03
CA TYR A 89 -7.87 20.22 -8.22
C TYR A 89 -6.99 20.45 -9.48
N PRO A 90 -7.03 19.55 -10.47
CA PRO A 90 -7.68 18.23 -10.43
C PRO A 90 -7.03 17.30 -9.41
N ASP A 91 -7.78 16.24 -9.03
CA ASP A 91 -7.30 15.20 -8.12
C ASP A 91 -5.97 14.62 -8.59
N GLN A 92 -5.00 14.54 -7.71
CA GLN A 92 -3.66 14.06 -8.04
C GLN A 92 -3.25 12.88 -7.17
N TYR A 93 -2.41 12.04 -7.76
CA TYR A 93 -1.70 11.01 -7.00
C TYR A 93 -0.79 11.67 -5.96
N GLY A 94 -0.91 11.23 -4.73
CA GLY A 94 -0.13 11.74 -3.62
C GLY A 94 0.42 10.63 -2.74
N PHE A 95 1.28 11.02 -1.81
CA PHE A 95 1.83 10.09 -0.83
C PHE A 95 2.07 10.77 0.52
N GLY A 96 1.98 9.97 1.58
CA GLY A 96 2.40 10.33 2.92
C GLY A 96 3.43 9.32 3.43
N ASN A 97 4.27 9.73 4.37
CA ASN A 97 5.23 8.85 5.02
C ASN A 97 4.89 8.68 6.49
N GLY A 98 5.00 7.46 6.98
CA GLY A 98 4.91 7.15 8.39
C GLY A 98 6.19 6.54 8.93
N GLY A 99 6.37 6.61 10.23
CA GLY A 99 7.45 5.98 10.97
C GLY A 99 6.90 4.98 11.99
N GLY A 100 7.70 4.64 12.99
CA GLY A 100 7.34 3.71 14.05
C GLY A 100 7.39 2.25 13.62
N LEU A 101 6.63 1.39 14.30
CA LEU A 101 6.76 -0.05 14.18
C LEU A 101 5.94 -0.68 13.04
N PHE A 102 4.99 0.05 12.46
CA PHE A 102 4.07 -0.50 11.46
C PHE A 102 4.81 -1.11 10.24
N GLY A 103 5.77 -0.37 9.66
CA GLY A 103 6.52 -0.87 8.50
C GLY A 103 7.31 -2.13 8.80
N ALA A 104 7.90 -2.22 10.01
CA ALA A 104 8.60 -3.40 10.46
C ALA A 104 7.64 -4.57 10.68
N ALA A 105 6.50 -4.34 11.34
CA ALA A 105 5.48 -5.36 11.58
C ALA A 105 4.93 -5.93 10.26
N LEU A 106 4.66 -5.07 9.28
CA LEU A 106 4.23 -5.48 7.95
C LEU A 106 5.23 -6.43 7.29
N LYS A 107 6.52 -6.08 7.34
CA LYS A 107 7.59 -6.93 6.80
C LYS A 107 7.72 -8.25 7.55
N GLN A 108 7.65 -8.22 8.88
CA GLN A 108 7.71 -9.42 9.71
C GLN A 108 6.49 -10.34 9.52
N SER A 109 5.36 -9.78 9.12
CA SER A 109 4.17 -10.56 8.71
C SER A 109 4.31 -11.20 7.33
N GLY A 110 5.41 -10.96 6.62
CA GLY A 110 5.72 -11.57 5.33
C GLY A 110 5.22 -10.77 4.12
N TYR A 111 4.90 -9.48 4.30
CA TYR A 111 4.40 -8.63 3.21
C TYR A 111 5.27 -7.41 2.97
N ASP A 112 5.46 -7.06 1.70
CA ASP A 112 6.12 -5.81 1.29
C ASP A 112 5.13 -4.64 1.26
N GLY A 113 3.85 -4.94 1.10
CA GLY A 113 2.80 -3.93 1.04
C GLY A 113 1.39 -4.48 1.16
N LEU A 114 0.48 -3.54 1.35
CA LEU A 114 -0.97 -3.75 1.34
C LEU A 114 -1.58 -2.89 0.25
N ILE A 115 -2.57 -3.41 -0.45
CA ILE A 115 -3.48 -2.68 -1.34
C ILE A 115 -4.86 -2.80 -0.72
N VAL A 116 -5.49 -1.68 -0.44
CA VAL A 116 -6.84 -1.63 0.15
C VAL A 116 -7.78 -0.93 -0.81
N ARG A 117 -8.88 -1.59 -1.14
CA ARG A 117 -9.91 -1.08 -2.04
C ARG A 117 -11.30 -1.27 -1.49
N GLY A 118 -12.27 -0.59 -2.10
CA GLY A 118 -13.68 -0.73 -1.76
C GLY A 118 -14.08 -0.03 -0.46
N LYS A 119 -15.29 -0.29 0.01
CA LYS A 119 -15.90 0.28 1.22
C LYS A 119 -16.47 -0.85 2.08
N ALA A 120 -16.13 -0.87 3.35
CA ALA A 120 -16.67 -1.87 4.28
C ALA A 120 -18.19 -1.70 4.43
N SER A 121 -18.91 -2.81 4.36
CA SER A 121 -20.37 -2.84 4.62
C SER A 121 -20.60 -2.56 6.12
N GLY A 122 -21.54 -1.65 6.42
CA GLY A 122 -21.90 -1.32 7.81
C GLY A 122 -21.24 -0.09 8.40
N LEU A 123 -20.31 0.57 7.68
CA LEU A 123 -19.88 1.92 8.04
C LEU A 123 -20.98 2.90 7.64
N SER A 124 -21.76 3.39 8.62
CA SER A 124 -22.65 4.51 8.38
C SER A 124 -21.81 5.77 8.24
N ASP A 125 -22.17 6.67 7.33
CA ASP A 125 -21.52 7.97 7.13
C ASP A 125 -21.56 8.87 8.38
N THR A 126 -22.24 8.41 9.45
CA THR A 126 -22.45 9.12 10.71
C THR A 126 -21.47 8.74 11.83
N HIS A 127 -20.68 7.69 11.66
CA HIS A 127 -19.69 7.29 12.67
C HIS A 127 -18.31 7.16 12.04
N PRO A 128 -17.39 8.12 12.29
CA PRO A 128 -16.00 7.88 12.03
C PRO A 128 -15.57 6.66 12.85
N ALA A 129 -14.94 5.69 12.19
CA ALA A 129 -14.39 4.54 12.90
C ALA A 129 -13.39 5.04 13.95
N ILE A 130 -13.77 5.02 15.20
CA ILE A 130 -12.87 5.28 16.32
C ILE A 130 -12.12 3.97 16.50
N PHE A 131 -10.89 3.93 16.03
CA PHE A 131 -9.97 2.86 16.38
C PHE A 131 -9.57 3.06 17.85
N ASN A 132 -10.12 2.23 18.72
CA ASN A 132 -9.64 2.06 20.08
C ASN A 132 -8.46 1.09 20.09
#